data_09cfdcec7a61d618c8c6e48a7fa0ae28
#
_entry.id   09cfdcec7a61d618c8c6e48a7fa0ae28
#
_cell.length_a   1.000
_cell.length_b   1.000
_cell.length_c   1.000
_cell.angle_alpha   90.00
_cell.angle_beta   90.00
_cell.angle_gamma   90.00
#
_symmetry.space_group_name_H-M   'P 1'
#
loop_
_entity.id
_entity.type
_entity.pdbx_description
1 polymer ?
#
loop_
_entity_poly.entity_id
_entity_poly.type
_entity_poly.pdbx_seq_one_letter_code
_entity_poly.pdbx_strand_id
1 'polypeptide(L)'
;MSCLSTNQLVKKYKKAEVVRGISIQINEGEIIGLLGPNGAGKTTTFYMITGMITPTSGAVQLDDNPITNMPMYKRARLGIGYLAQEASVFTKLSVEDNLKLALELTSLSRNDQNKRLEELLDEFSIGHIRNNIAMTLSGGERRRTEIARALVSDPKFILLDEPYAGIDPIAVDEIQNIILDLKSRGIGVLITDHNVRETLSITDRSYLLYDGKVLFSGTSKELSTNDEAKRLYLGSSFKMENE
;
A
#
# COMPACT_ATOMS: atom_id res chain seq x y z
N MET A 1 13.16 11.27 10.66
CA MET A 1 12.29 10.26 10.02
C MET A 1 10.87 10.76 10.04
N SER A 2 10.22 10.81 8.89
CA SER A 2 8.80 11.16 8.84
C SER A 2 7.91 10.00 9.32
N CYS A 3 6.72 10.35 9.80
CA CYS A 3 5.76 9.40 10.34
C CYS A 3 4.35 9.70 9.80
N LEU A 4 3.70 8.71 9.22
CA LEU A 4 2.29 8.75 8.86
C LEU A 4 1.48 8.00 9.91
N SER A 5 0.55 8.69 10.58
CA SER A 5 -0.18 8.10 11.70
C SER A 5 -1.67 8.40 11.65
N THR A 6 -2.41 7.57 12.36
CA THR A 6 -3.83 7.79 12.63
C THR A 6 -4.07 7.79 14.14
N ASN A 7 -4.99 8.62 14.59
CA ASN A 7 -5.38 8.71 15.97
C ASN A 7 -6.89 8.52 16.10
N GLN A 8 -7.30 7.40 16.71
CA GLN A 8 -8.68 7.05 17.04
C GLN A 8 -9.65 7.25 15.86
N LEU A 9 -9.28 6.75 14.65
CA LEU A 9 -10.13 6.86 13.48
C LEU A 9 -11.45 6.11 13.68
N VAL A 10 -12.54 6.80 13.41
CA VAL A 10 -13.89 6.23 13.42
C VAL A 10 -14.56 6.52 12.08
N LYS A 11 -15.24 5.51 11.53
CA LYS A 11 -16.10 5.66 10.36
C LYS A 11 -17.45 5.01 10.59
N LYS A 12 -18.50 5.83 10.44
CA LYS A 12 -19.91 5.41 10.49
C LYS A 12 -20.55 5.57 9.13
N TYR A 13 -21.28 4.56 8.70
CA TYR A 13 -22.16 4.61 7.55
C TYR A 13 -23.59 4.37 8.05
N LYS A 14 -24.42 5.40 8.04
CA LYS A 14 -25.78 5.37 8.63
C LYS A 14 -25.70 4.91 10.10
N LYS A 15 -26.19 3.69 10.40
CA LYS A 15 -26.18 3.11 11.75
C LYS A 15 -25.01 2.17 12.01
N ALA A 16 -24.24 1.77 10.99
CA ALA A 16 -23.12 0.84 11.10
C ALA A 16 -21.81 1.59 11.36
N GLU A 17 -21.13 1.27 12.44
CA GLU A 17 -19.79 1.76 12.75
C GLU A 17 -18.77 0.71 12.26
N VAL A 18 -18.14 1.00 11.10
CA VAL A 18 -17.24 0.06 10.40
C VAL A 18 -15.81 0.16 10.92
N VAL A 19 -15.40 1.35 11.36
CA VAL A 19 -14.09 1.59 12.00
C VAL A 19 -14.35 2.26 13.34
N ARG A 20 -13.75 1.71 14.41
CA ARG A 20 -14.11 1.97 15.81
C ARG A 20 -12.89 2.37 16.65
N GLY A 21 -12.22 3.47 16.27
CA GLY A 21 -11.08 4.00 17.03
C GLY A 21 -9.74 3.37 16.63
N ILE A 22 -9.46 3.23 15.32
CA ILE A 22 -8.19 2.68 14.84
C ILE A 22 -7.09 3.71 14.94
N SER A 23 -6.00 3.33 15.65
CA SER A 23 -4.74 4.08 15.71
C SER A 23 -3.63 3.20 15.18
N ILE A 24 -2.97 3.63 14.09
CA ILE A 24 -1.81 2.98 13.49
C ILE A 24 -0.74 4.01 13.17
N GLN A 25 0.50 3.55 13.07
CA GLN A 25 1.66 4.37 12.77
C GLN A 25 2.55 3.65 11.76
N ILE A 26 3.09 4.41 10.80
CA ILE A 26 4.00 3.94 9.76
C ILE A 26 5.17 4.92 9.73
N ASN A 27 6.41 4.42 9.84
CA ASN A 27 7.61 5.23 9.75
C ASN A 27 8.26 5.06 8.37
N GLU A 28 9.04 6.07 7.93
CA GLU A 28 9.91 5.90 6.76
C GLU A 28 10.81 4.68 6.92
N GLY A 29 10.98 3.90 5.85
CA GLY A 29 11.81 2.69 5.86
C GLY A 29 11.22 1.51 6.66
N GLU A 30 9.90 1.51 6.93
CA GLU A 30 9.21 0.44 7.63
C GLU A 30 8.10 -0.16 6.75
N ILE A 31 7.97 -1.49 6.76
CA ILE A 31 6.85 -2.20 6.12
C ILE A 31 5.87 -2.64 7.20
N ILE A 32 4.65 -2.11 7.13
CA ILE A 32 3.56 -2.40 8.07
C ILE A 32 2.48 -3.23 7.38
N GLY A 33 2.11 -4.36 7.97
CA GLY A 33 0.94 -5.14 7.57
C GLY A 33 -0.34 -4.62 8.23
N LEU A 34 -1.41 -4.46 7.44
CA LEU A 34 -2.77 -4.24 7.96
C LEU A 34 -3.64 -5.44 7.62
N LEU A 35 -3.78 -6.34 8.56
CA LEU A 35 -4.36 -7.66 8.39
C LEU A 35 -5.75 -7.75 9.05
N GLY A 36 -6.51 -8.78 8.70
CA GLY A 36 -7.81 -9.05 9.30
C GLY A 36 -8.82 -9.65 8.32
N PRO A 37 -9.91 -10.23 8.81
CA PRO A 37 -10.94 -10.83 7.97
C PRO A 37 -11.67 -9.79 7.10
N ASN A 38 -12.48 -10.27 6.16
CA ASN A 38 -13.36 -9.41 5.39
C ASN A 38 -14.33 -8.67 6.31
N GLY A 39 -14.52 -7.37 6.06
CA GLY A 39 -15.35 -6.51 6.91
C GLY A 39 -14.67 -6.00 8.18
N ALA A 40 -13.39 -6.33 8.45
CA ALA A 40 -12.66 -5.82 9.62
C ALA A 40 -12.35 -4.31 9.57
N GLY A 41 -12.60 -3.64 8.45
CA GLY A 41 -12.37 -2.19 8.30
C GLY A 41 -11.06 -1.82 7.61
N LYS A 42 -10.29 -2.79 7.04
CA LYS A 42 -9.00 -2.54 6.36
C LYS A 42 -9.12 -1.48 5.24
N THR A 43 -9.87 -1.77 4.20
CA THR A 43 -10.06 -0.88 3.04
C THR A 43 -10.62 0.49 3.45
N THR A 44 -11.56 0.51 4.41
CA THR A 44 -12.09 1.78 4.95
C THR A 44 -11.00 2.59 5.64
N THR A 45 -10.11 1.94 6.40
CA THR A 45 -8.97 2.60 7.04
C THR A 45 -7.99 3.14 6.00
N PHE A 46 -7.65 2.35 4.96
CA PHE A 46 -6.86 2.82 3.82
C PHE A 46 -7.45 4.06 3.16
N TYR A 47 -8.75 4.05 2.87
CA TYR A 47 -9.44 5.18 2.22
C TYR A 47 -9.47 6.43 3.09
N MET A 48 -9.50 6.27 4.42
CA MET A 48 -9.35 7.42 5.32
C MET A 48 -7.93 7.97 5.33
N ILE A 49 -6.90 7.11 5.28
CA ILE A 49 -5.49 7.52 5.25
C ILE A 49 -5.15 8.16 3.90
N THR A 50 -5.64 7.64 2.78
CA THR A 50 -5.41 8.22 1.45
C THR A 50 -6.22 9.51 1.20
N GLY A 51 -7.28 9.76 1.97
CA GLY A 51 -8.17 10.92 1.80
C GLY A 51 -9.26 10.72 0.76
N MET A 52 -9.54 9.47 0.35
CA MET A 52 -10.69 9.12 -0.49
C MET A 52 -12.01 9.28 0.27
N ILE A 53 -12.00 8.99 1.58
CA ILE A 53 -13.14 9.22 2.47
C ILE A 53 -12.70 9.99 3.71
N THR A 54 -13.59 10.84 4.21
CA THR A 54 -13.36 11.56 5.47
C THR A 54 -13.81 10.70 6.66
N PRO A 55 -13.02 10.56 7.73
CA PRO A 55 -13.45 9.90 8.95
C PRO A 55 -14.63 10.64 9.60
N THR A 56 -15.44 9.92 10.37
CA THR A 56 -16.50 10.52 11.20
C THR A 56 -15.91 11.25 12.41
N SER A 57 -14.82 10.70 12.98
CA SER A 57 -14.00 11.32 14.02
C SER A 57 -12.60 10.71 14.02
N GLY A 58 -11.70 11.27 14.82
CA GLY A 58 -10.29 10.92 14.81
C GLY A 58 -9.49 11.75 13.81
N ALA A 59 -8.20 11.48 13.68
CA ALA A 59 -7.28 12.27 12.86
C ALA A 59 -6.33 11.39 12.06
N VAL A 60 -5.92 11.89 10.89
CA VAL A 60 -4.78 11.41 10.11
C VAL A 60 -3.72 12.51 10.14
N GLN A 61 -2.48 12.14 10.45
CA GLN A 61 -1.36 13.06 10.60
C GLN A 61 -0.17 12.59 9.77
N LEU A 62 0.52 13.55 9.16
CA LEU A 62 1.84 13.35 8.57
C LEU A 62 2.82 14.18 9.39
N ASP A 63 3.71 13.52 10.10
CA ASP A 63 4.48 14.12 11.19
C ASP A 63 3.52 14.78 12.21
N ASP A 64 3.75 16.03 12.59
CA ASP A 64 2.88 16.80 13.47
C ASP A 64 1.74 17.54 12.73
N ASN A 65 1.65 17.38 11.41
CA ASN A 65 0.69 18.11 10.59
C ASN A 65 -0.60 17.31 10.39
N PRO A 66 -1.76 17.82 10.78
CA PRO A 66 -3.04 17.17 10.53
C PRO A 66 -3.40 17.26 9.04
N ILE A 67 -3.62 16.08 8.42
CA ILE A 67 -4.02 15.98 7.01
C ILE A 67 -5.44 15.42 6.83
N THR A 68 -6.18 15.26 7.92
CA THR A 68 -7.51 14.59 7.96
C THR A 68 -8.48 15.13 6.89
N ASN A 69 -8.55 16.44 6.72
CA ASN A 69 -9.47 17.09 5.78
C ASN A 69 -8.84 17.37 4.41
N MET A 70 -7.59 16.94 4.18
CA MET A 70 -6.94 17.11 2.89
C MET A 70 -7.44 16.05 1.89
N PRO A 71 -7.85 16.44 0.69
CA PRO A 71 -8.21 15.50 -0.37
C PRO A 71 -6.98 14.73 -0.86
N MET A 72 -7.19 13.56 -1.48
CA MET A 72 -6.15 12.62 -1.91
C MET A 72 -5.02 13.30 -2.71
N TYR A 73 -5.34 14.18 -3.69
CA TYR A 73 -4.33 14.82 -4.53
C TYR A 73 -3.37 15.73 -3.74
N LYS A 74 -3.84 16.35 -2.64
CA LYS A 74 -2.97 17.14 -1.75
C LYS A 74 -2.07 16.24 -0.93
N ARG A 75 -2.59 15.10 -0.44
CA ARG A 75 -1.79 14.09 0.28
C ARG A 75 -0.73 13.47 -0.62
N ALA A 76 -1.06 13.21 -1.90
CA ALA A 76 -0.09 12.73 -2.89
C ALA A 76 1.08 13.71 -3.07
N ARG A 77 0.81 15.03 -3.11
CA ARG A 77 1.85 16.07 -3.16
C ARG A 77 2.69 16.19 -1.89
N LEU A 78 2.20 15.68 -0.76
CA LEU A 78 2.96 15.57 0.48
C LEU A 78 3.79 14.28 0.56
N GLY A 79 3.75 13.45 -0.48
CA GLY A 79 4.52 12.22 -0.56
C GLY A 79 3.78 10.98 -0.06
N ILE A 80 2.44 10.91 -0.16
CA ILE A 80 1.66 9.72 0.15
C ILE A 80 1.16 9.09 -1.15
N GLY A 81 1.82 8.01 -1.60
CA GLY A 81 1.42 7.21 -2.76
C GLY A 81 0.33 6.19 -2.40
N TYR A 82 -0.45 5.79 -3.40
CA TYR A 82 -1.48 4.76 -3.24
C TYR A 82 -1.57 3.87 -4.46
N LEU A 83 -1.56 2.56 -4.23
CA LEU A 83 -1.82 1.53 -5.22
C LEU A 83 -3.14 0.84 -4.87
N ALA A 84 -4.14 1.01 -5.73
CA ALA A 84 -5.46 0.41 -5.55
C ALA A 84 -5.47 -1.10 -5.78
N GLN A 85 -6.43 -1.78 -5.18
CA GLN A 85 -6.72 -3.19 -5.43
C GLN A 85 -7.12 -3.43 -6.90
N GLU A 86 -8.01 -2.60 -7.43
CA GLU A 86 -8.42 -2.68 -8.84
C GLU A 86 -7.35 -2.12 -9.76
N ALA A 87 -7.26 -2.71 -10.98
CA ALA A 87 -6.33 -2.28 -12.01
C ALA A 87 -6.51 -0.78 -12.31
N SER A 88 -5.44 -0.02 -12.15
CA SER A 88 -5.45 1.44 -12.25
C SER A 88 -4.74 1.97 -13.50
N VAL A 89 -4.12 1.11 -14.31
CA VAL A 89 -3.49 1.52 -15.58
C VAL A 89 -4.51 2.05 -16.57
N PHE A 90 -4.10 3.02 -17.37
CA PHE A 90 -4.87 3.45 -18.54
C PHE A 90 -4.73 2.41 -19.63
N THR A 91 -5.71 1.54 -19.75
CA THR A 91 -5.66 0.30 -20.55
C THR A 91 -5.38 0.52 -22.03
N LYS A 92 -5.72 1.68 -22.60
CA LYS A 92 -5.52 2.04 -24.01
C LYS A 92 -4.19 2.77 -24.26
N LEU A 93 -3.44 3.11 -23.22
CA LEU A 93 -2.12 3.73 -23.34
C LEU A 93 -1.03 2.66 -23.28
N SER A 94 0.15 2.99 -23.82
CA SER A 94 1.36 2.18 -23.63
C SER A 94 1.85 2.23 -22.19
N VAL A 95 2.77 1.34 -21.81
CA VAL A 95 3.47 1.39 -20.51
C VAL A 95 4.14 2.75 -20.35
N GLU A 96 4.89 3.18 -21.37
CA GLU A 96 5.58 4.48 -21.37
C GLU A 96 4.61 5.65 -21.21
N ASP A 97 3.48 5.66 -21.91
CA ASP A 97 2.50 6.74 -21.84
C ASP A 97 1.78 6.76 -20.47
N ASN A 98 1.58 5.60 -19.84
CA ASN A 98 1.07 5.51 -18.48
C ASN A 98 1.99 6.22 -17.47
N LEU A 99 3.32 6.07 -17.62
CA LEU A 99 4.31 6.73 -16.76
C LEU A 99 4.43 8.21 -17.12
N LYS A 100 4.50 8.57 -18.40
CA LYS A 100 4.58 9.96 -18.87
C LYS A 100 3.42 10.81 -18.37
N LEU A 101 2.20 10.28 -18.45
CA LEU A 101 1.01 10.99 -17.95
C LEU A 101 1.12 11.33 -16.46
N ALA A 102 1.70 10.45 -15.65
CA ALA A 102 1.93 10.73 -14.24
C ALA A 102 3.07 11.75 -14.02
N LEU A 103 4.14 11.66 -14.83
CA LEU A 103 5.26 12.60 -14.80
C LEU A 103 4.85 14.02 -15.16
N GLU A 104 3.93 14.22 -16.09
CA GLU A 104 3.39 15.53 -16.46
C GLU A 104 2.70 16.25 -15.30
N LEU A 105 2.22 15.51 -14.29
CA LEU A 105 1.59 16.07 -13.10
C LEU A 105 2.60 16.49 -12.02
N THR A 106 3.90 16.20 -12.23
CA THR A 106 4.97 16.61 -11.32
C THR A 106 5.48 18.01 -11.67
N SER A 107 6.30 18.59 -10.79
CA SER A 107 7.00 19.85 -11.04
C SER A 107 8.35 19.67 -11.75
N LEU A 108 8.70 18.48 -12.20
CA LEU A 108 9.96 18.15 -12.85
C LEU A 108 10.07 18.84 -14.22
N SER A 109 11.28 19.27 -14.59
CA SER A 109 11.56 19.72 -15.96
C SER A 109 11.39 18.56 -16.95
N ARG A 110 11.19 18.86 -18.24
CA ARG A 110 11.08 17.81 -19.28
C ARG A 110 12.29 16.87 -19.31
N ASN A 111 13.48 17.39 -19.10
CA ASN A 111 14.70 16.57 -19.05
C ASN A 111 14.69 15.64 -17.84
N ASP A 112 14.29 16.14 -16.65
CA ASP A 112 14.19 15.32 -15.45
C ASP A 112 13.06 14.31 -15.56
N GLN A 113 11.93 14.66 -16.19
CA GLN A 113 10.84 13.71 -16.49
C GLN A 113 11.33 12.56 -17.37
N ASN A 114 12.09 12.84 -18.44
CA ASN A 114 12.65 11.81 -19.31
C ASN A 114 13.66 10.93 -18.55
N LYS A 115 14.53 11.53 -17.74
CA LYS A 115 15.46 10.78 -16.90
C LYS A 115 14.72 9.86 -15.94
N ARG A 116 13.72 10.39 -15.21
CA ARG A 116 12.92 9.62 -14.27
C ARG A 116 12.13 8.50 -14.95
N LEU A 117 11.65 8.72 -16.18
CA LEU A 117 10.99 7.69 -16.98
C LEU A 117 11.92 6.50 -17.25
N GLU A 118 13.16 6.75 -17.71
CA GLU A 118 14.12 5.67 -17.97
C GLU A 118 14.49 4.94 -16.67
N GLU A 119 14.72 5.67 -15.58
CA GLU A 119 14.98 5.08 -14.26
C GLU A 119 13.85 4.12 -13.84
N LEU A 120 12.58 4.53 -13.95
CA LEU A 120 11.44 3.71 -13.60
C LEU A 120 11.27 2.49 -14.52
N LEU A 121 11.51 2.64 -15.82
CA LEU A 121 11.45 1.53 -16.76
C LEU A 121 12.50 0.45 -16.44
N ASP A 122 13.70 0.86 -16.07
CA ASP A 122 14.79 -0.05 -15.70
C ASP A 122 14.55 -0.68 -14.32
N GLU A 123 14.22 0.14 -13.31
CA GLU A 123 13.98 -0.27 -11.93
C GLU A 123 12.91 -1.37 -11.84
N PHE A 124 11.80 -1.21 -12.58
CA PHE A 124 10.69 -2.16 -12.58
C PHE A 124 10.80 -3.24 -13.67
N SER A 125 11.93 -3.28 -14.40
CA SER A 125 12.16 -4.25 -15.47
C SER A 125 11.02 -4.29 -16.51
N ILE A 126 10.46 -3.12 -16.85
CA ILE A 126 9.37 -2.94 -17.81
C ILE A 126 9.81 -2.23 -19.10
N GLY A 127 11.12 -1.96 -19.25
CA GLY A 127 11.67 -1.31 -20.43
C GLY A 127 11.42 -2.09 -21.72
N HIS A 128 11.48 -3.42 -21.68
CA HIS A 128 11.25 -4.30 -22.84
C HIS A 128 9.79 -4.28 -23.34
N ILE A 129 8.84 -3.87 -22.52
CA ILE A 129 7.40 -3.75 -22.85
C ILE A 129 6.95 -2.29 -22.95
N ARG A 130 7.86 -1.32 -22.96
CA ARG A 130 7.54 0.12 -22.91
C ARG A 130 6.48 0.57 -23.93
N ASN A 131 6.49 -0.02 -25.12
CA ASN A 131 5.57 0.30 -26.21
C ASN A 131 4.30 -0.56 -26.22
N ASN A 132 4.20 -1.58 -25.35
CA ASN A 132 3.03 -2.44 -25.29
C ASN A 132 1.85 -1.68 -24.68
N ILE A 133 0.66 -1.89 -25.27
CA ILE A 133 -0.59 -1.33 -24.73
C ILE A 133 -0.93 -2.04 -23.42
N ALA A 134 -1.24 -1.27 -22.37
CA ALA A 134 -1.42 -1.79 -21.03
C ALA A 134 -2.53 -2.87 -20.89
N MET A 135 -3.49 -2.89 -21.82
CA MET A 135 -4.51 -3.94 -21.91
C MET A 135 -3.94 -5.32 -22.24
N THR A 136 -2.77 -5.40 -22.87
CA THR A 136 -2.16 -6.68 -23.30
C THR A 136 -1.15 -7.24 -22.30
N LEU A 137 -0.92 -6.55 -21.20
CA LEU A 137 0.05 -6.93 -20.18
C LEU A 137 -0.44 -8.13 -19.37
N SER A 138 0.50 -9.00 -18.98
CA SER A 138 0.28 -10.01 -17.95
C SER A 138 -0.06 -9.33 -16.60
N GLY A 139 -0.57 -10.10 -15.63
CA GLY A 139 -0.88 -9.59 -14.29
C GLY A 139 0.33 -8.96 -13.60
N GLY A 140 1.49 -9.64 -13.64
CA GLY A 140 2.73 -9.14 -13.05
C GLY A 140 3.28 -7.89 -13.74
N GLU A 141 3.35 -7.88 -15.09
CA GLU A 141 3.78 -6.68 -15.86
C GLU A 141 2.88 -5.47 -15.58
N ARG A 142 1.58 -5.69 -15.56
CA ARG A 142 0.61 -4.64 -15.22
C ARG A 142 0.86 -4.11 -13.80
N ARG A 143 1.05 -5.01 -12.82
CA ARG A 143 1.28 -4.60 -11.42
C ARG A 143 2.57 -3.82 -11.25
N ARG A 144 3.67 -4.25 -11.89
CA ARG A 144 4.93 -3.49 -11.92
C ARG A 144 4.75 -2.10 -12.54
N THR A 145 4.00 -1.99 -13.63
CA THR A 145 3.67 -0.69 -14.26
C THR A 145 2.87 0.21 -13.32
N GLU A 146 1.91 -0.33 -12.57
CA GLU A 146 1.10 0.42 -11.59
C GLU A 146 1.94 0.92 -10.42
N ILE A 147 2.83 0.08 -9.89
CA ILE A 147 3.74 0.47 -8.81
C ILE A 147 4.70 1.55 -9.32
N ALA A 148 5.34 1.35 -10.48
CA ALA A 148 6.21 2.34 -11.10
C ALA A 148 5.50 3.70 -11.24
N ARG A 149 4.25 3.71 -11.69
CA ARG A 149 3.43 4.92 -11.81
C ARG A 149 3.15 5.57 -10.45
N ALA A 150 2.89 4.80 -9.40
CA ALA A 150 2.67 5.33 -8.06
C ALA A 150 3.94 5.95 -7.46
N LEU A 151 5.13 5.54 -7.94
CA LEU A 151 6.44 6.04 -7.50
C LEU A 151 7.00 7.19 -8.35
N VAL A 152 6.26 7.64 -9.35
CA VAL A 152 6.67 8.78 -10.21
C VAL A 152 6.98 10.04 -9.38
N SER A 153 6.21 10.29 -8.32
CA SER A 153 6.34 11.47 -7.46
C SER A 153 7.32 11.30 -6.30
N ASP A 154 8.09 10.22 -6.27
CA ASP A 154 9.03 9.87 -5.21
C ASP A 154 8.41 10.01 -3.80
N PRO A 155 7.39 9.19 -3.49
CA PRO A 155 6.64 9.32 -2.24
C PRO A 155 7.48 8.86 -1.03
N LYS A 156 7.22 9.48 0.13
CA LYS A 156 7.77 9.05 1.43
C LYS A 156 7.06 7.81 1.98
N PHE A 157 5.78 7.69 1.65
CA PHE A 157 4.91 6.58 2.07
C PHE A 157 4.14 6.04 0.88
N ILE A 158 3.99 4.74 0.79
CA ILE A 158 3.12 4.09 -0.19
C ILE A 158 2.15 3.12 0.51
N LEU A 159 0.89 3.21 0.13
CA LEU A 159 -0.16 2.32 0.61
C LEU A 159 -0.52 1.34 -0.51
N LEU A 160 -0.35 0.05 -0.26
CA LEU A 160 -0.56 -1.04 -1.22
C LEU A 160 -1.80 -1.84 -0.80
N ASP A 161 -2.89 -1.67 -1.53
CA ASP A 161 -4.14 -2.39 -1.27
C ASP A 161 -4.18 -3.65 -2.14
N GLU A 162 -4.00 -4.81 -1.50
CA GLU A 162 -3.96 -6.15 -2.11
C GLU A 162 -3.00 -6.24 -3.32
N PRO A 163 -1.70 -5.97 -3.14
CA PRO A 163 -0.75 -5.93 -4.26
C PRO A 163 -0.56 -7.29 -4.96
N TYR A 164 -0.89 -8.40 -4.30
CA TYR A 164 -0.76 -9.76 -4.85
C TYR A 164 -2.04 -10.28 -5.50
N ALA A 165 -3.13 -9.46 -5.52
CA ALA A 165 -4.40 -9.92 -6.07
C ALA A 165 -4.31 -10.17 -7.59
N GLY A 166 -4.70 -11.39 -8.00
CA GLY A 166 -4.80 -11.76 -9.42
C GLY A 166 -3.48 -11.90 -10.16
N ILE A 167 -2.38 -12.13 -9.46
CA ILE A 167 -1.06 -12.44 -10.03
C ILE A 167 -0.64 -13.87 -9.67
N ASP A 168 0.26 -14.44 -10.47
CA ASP A 168 0.79 -15.78 -10.25
C ASP A 168 1.86 -15.80 -9.13
N PRO A 169 2.18 -16.97 -8.54
CA PRO A 169 3.13 -17.08 -7.43
C PRO A 169 4.53 -16.54 -7.75
N ILE A 170 5.02 -16.70 -8.99
CA ILE A 170 6.35 -16.18 -9.37
C ILE A 170 6.34 -14.65 -9.34
N ALA A 171 5.28 -14.04 -9.84
CA ALA A 171 5.14 -12.59 -9.81
C ALA A 171 4.91 -12.04 -8.38
N VAL A 172 4.41 -12.86 -7.43
CA VAL A 172 4.36 -12.46 -6.00
C VAL A 172 5.75 -12.21 -5.46
N ASP A 173 6.71 -13.12 -5.70
CA ASP A 173 8.10 -12.95 -5.25
C ASP A 173 8.75 -11.69 -5.85
N GLU A 174 8.48 -11.40 -7.13
CA GLU A 174 8.96 -10.18 -7.77
C GLU A 174 8.39 -8.91 -7.11
N ILE A 175 7.11 -8.89 -6.78
CA ILE A 175 6.48 -7.75 -6.09
C ILE A 175 7.00 -7.61 -4.65
N GLN A 176 7.24 -8.73 -3.94
CA GLN A 176 7.86 -8.70 -2.62
C GLN A 176 9.26 -8.06 -2.67
N ASN A 177 10.09 -8.44 -3.65
CA ASN A 177 11.42 -7.86 -3.82
C ASN A 177 11.34 -6.35 -4.10
N ILE A 178 10.38 -5.90 -4.91
CA ILE A 178 10.11 -4.47 -5.13
C ILE A 178 9.76 -3.78 -3.80
N ILE A 179 8.88 -4.35 -2.99
CA ILE A 179 8.46 -3.76 -1.71
C ILE A 179 9.64 -3.67 -0.73
N LEU A 180 10.50 -4.69 -0.68
CA LEU A 180 11.72 -4.69 0.13
C LEU A 180 12.72 -3.63 -0.35
N ASP A 181 12.84 -3.43 -1.67
CA ASP A 181 13.67 -2.35 -2.23
C ASP A 181 13.13 -0.97 -1.84
N LEU A 182 11.80 -0.74 -1.91
CA LEU A 182 11.19 0.51 -1.45
C LEU A 182 11.55 0.81 0.01
N LYS A 183 11.48 -0.19 0.90
CA LYS A 183 11.92 -0.07 2.28
C LYS A 183 13.39 0.34 2.38
N SER A 184 14.27 -0.31 1.60
CA SER A 184 15.72 -0.03 1.61
C SER A 184 16.05 1.41 1.22
N ARG A 185 15.17 2.03 0.42
CA ARG A 185 15.23 3.44 -0.02
C ARG A 185 14.61 4.41 0.98
N GLY A 186 14.16 3.92 2.13
CA GLY A 186 13.56 4.74 3.18
C GLY A 186 12.07 5.02 2.99
N ILE A 187 11.40 4.39 2.02
CA ILE A 187 9.95 4.56 1.82
C ILE A 187 9.19 3.73 2.86
N GLY A 188 8.27 4.35 3.60
CA GLY A 188 7.36 3.65 4.50
C GLY A 188 6.24 2.97 3.72
N VAL A 189 5.99 1.70 3.97
CA VAL A 189 4.98 0.90 3.24
C VAL A 189 3.88 0.43 4.18
N LEU A 190 2.62 0.69 3.81
CA LEU A 190 1.46 0.05 4.42
C LEU A 190 0.87 -0.93 3.41
N ILE A 191 0.80 -2.20 3.77
CA ILE A 191 0.30 -3.25 2.90
C ILE A 191 -0.88 -3.97 3.54
N THR A 192 -1.92 -4.26 2.76
CA THR A 192 -2.95 -5.26 3.10
C THR A 192 -3.08 -6.27 1.97
N ASP A 193 -3.22 -7.54 2.32
CA ASP A 193 -3.45 -8.61 1.34
C ASP A 193 -4.17 -9.78 2.01
N HIS A 194 -4.79 -10.63 1.19
CA HIS A 194 -5.37 -11.90 1.62
C HIS A 194 -4.32 -13.01 1.73
N ASN A 195 -3.19 -12.87 1.06
CA ASN A 195 -2.03 -13.75 1.15
C ASN A 195 -1.23 -13.43 2.42
N VAL A 196 -1.73 -13.94 3.55
CA VAL A 196 -1.21 -13.58 4.88
C VAL A 196 0.25 -13.98 5.06
N ARG A 197 0.66 -15.17 4.57
CA ARG A 197 2.04 -15.65 4.69
C ARG A 197 3.01 -14.73 3.95
N GLU A 198 2.71 -14.44 2.69
CA GLU A 198 3.51 -13.58 1.82
C GLU A 198 3.60 -12.16 2.37
N THR A 199 2.53 -11.67 2.99
CA THR A 199 2.54 -10.36 3.65
C THR A 199 3.40 -10.38 4.91
N LEU A 200 3.22 -11.38 5.79
CA LEU A 200 3.98 -11.48 7.04
C LEU A 200 5.46 -11.77 6.82
N SER A 201 5.86 -12.37 5.69
CA SER A 201 7.27 -12.66 5.40
C SER A 201 8.10 -11.39 5.18
N ILE A 202 7.49 -10.30 4.73
CA ILE A 202 8.18 -9.03 4.40
C ILE A 202 7.88 -7.89 5.38
N THR A 203 6.88 -8.03 6.28
CA THR A 203 6.50 -6.96 7.22
C THR A 203 7.38 -6.96 8.47
N ASP A 204 7.76 -5.76 8.92
CA ASP A 204 8.47 -5.57 10.20
C ASP A 204 7.54 -5.79 11.37
N ARG A 205 6.31 -5.25 11.27
CA ARG A 205 5.22 -5.47 12.23
C ARG A 205 3.88 -5.36 11.53
N SER A 206 2.83 -5.82 12.19
CA SER A 206 1.49 -5.82 11.63
C SER A 206 0.45 -5.41 12.66
N TYR A 207 -0.62 -4.79 12.16
CA TYR A 207 -1.85 -4.56 12.91
C TYR A 207 -2.90 -5.55 12.43
N LEU A 208 -3.42 -6.37 13.35
CA LEU A 208 -4.55 -7.24 13.07
C LEU A 208 -5.84 -6.52 13.45
N LEU A 209 -6.67 -6.25 12.45
CA LEU A 209 -7.99 -5.66 12.65
C LEU A 209 -9.06 -6.75 12.83
N TYR A 210 -9.95 -6.55 13.76
CA TYR A 210 -11.13 -7.35 13.96
C TYR A 210 -12.29 -6.48 14.43
N ASP A 211 -13.46 -6.63 13.80
CA ASP A 211 -14.68 -5.86 14.14
C ASP A 211 -14.44 -4.34 14.26
N GLY A 212 -13.68 -3.78 13.33
CA GLY A 212 -13.40 -2.34 13.26
C GLY A 212 -12.38 -1.80 14.29
N LYS A 213 -11.67 -2.67 15.00
CA LYS A 213 -10.67 -2.29 16.02
C LYS A 213 -9.34 -2.97 15.75
N VAL A 214 -8.26 -2.41 16.31
CA VAL A 214 -6.99 -3.11 16.40
C VAL A 214 -7.09 -4.16 17.51
N LEU A 215 -7.05 -5.43 17.12
CA LEU A 215 -7.04 -6.56 18.05
C LEU A 215 -5.64 -6.85 18.56
N PHE A 216 -4.65 -6.77 17.66
CA PHE A 216 -3.25 -7.06 17.95
C PHE A 216 -2.34 -6.12 17.16
N SER A 217 -1.19 -5.79 17.73
CA SER A 217 -0.09 -5.09 17.04
C SER A 217 1.23 -5.65 17.52
N GLY A 218 2.10 -6.06 16.58
CA GLY A 218 3.41 -6.64 16.90
C GLY A 218 4.11 -7.17 15.65
N THR A 219 5.25 -7.82 15.86
CA THR A 219 6.03 -8.47 14.81
C THR A 219 5.28 -9.67 14.21
N SER A 220 5.70 -10.11 13.01
CA SER A 220 5.13 -11.31 12.37
C SER A 220 5.24 -12.55 13.27
N LYS A 221 6.35 -12.68 14.02
CA LYS A 221 6.57 -13.79 14.96
C LYS A 221 5.59 -13.73 16.14
N GLU A 222 5.39 -12.57 16.74
CA GLU A 222 4.43 -12.38 17.83
C GLU A 222 3.01 -12.66 17.36
N LEU A 223 2.64 -12.20 16.14
CA LEU A 223 1.33 -12.46 15.56
C LEU A 223 1.11 -13.95 15.27
N SER A 224 2.12 -14.65 14.71
CA SER A 224 2.04 -16.07 14.38
C SER A 224 1.90 -16.98 15.59
N THR A 225 2.34 -16.53 16.77
CA THR A 225 2.24 -17.26 18.04
C THR A 225 1.05 -16.87 18.90
N ASN A 226 0.34 -15.78 18.56
CA ASN A 226 -0.78 -15.28 19.33
C ASN A 226 -2.02 -16.16 19.15
N ASP A 227 -2.55 -16.72 20.25
CA ASP A 227 -3.69 -17.65 20.25
C ASP A 227 -4.97 -17.00 19.72
N GLU A 228 -5.21 -15.74 20.05
CA GLU A 228 -6.41 -15.01 19.61
C GLU A 228 -6.33 -14.70 18.10
N ALA A 229 -5.17 -14.32 17.59
CA ALA A 229 -4.93 -14.14 16.16
C ALA A 229 -5.12 -15.44 15.38
N LYS A 230 -4.60 -16.57 15.89
CA LYS A 230 -4.84 -17.90 15.31
C LYS A 230 -6.32 -18.26 15.29
N ARG A 231 -7.00 -18.05 16.39
CA ARG A 231 -8.43 -18.42 16.52
C ARG A 231 -9.32 -17.61 15.59
N LEU A 232 -9.07 -16.29 15.43
CA LEU A 232 -9.97 -15.36 14.75
C LEU A 232 -9.61 -15.11 13.28
N TYR A 233 -8.36 -15.36 12.88
CA TYR A 233 -7.91 -14.98 11.54
C TYR A 233 -6.94 -15.96 10.87
N LEU A 234 -5.83 -16.33 11.54
CA LEU A 234 -4.77 -17.12 10.90
C LEU A 234 -5.13 -18.60 10.70
N GLY A 235 -5.98 -19.14 11.58
CA GLY A 235 -6.25 -20.58 11.70
C GLY A 235 -5.27 -21.28 12.66
N SER A 236 -5.76 -22.35 13.31
CA SER A 236 -5.01 -23.08 14.35
C SER A 236 -3.73 -23.76 13.84
N SER A 237 -3.67 -24.08 12.55
CA SER A 237 -2.52 -24.75 11.90
C SER A 237 -1.52 -23.77 11.28
N PHE A 238 -1.71 -22.46 11.42
CA PHE A 238 -0.82 -21.48 10.83
C PHE A 238 0.58 -21.52 11.44
N LYS A 239 1.61 -21.63 10.58
CA LYS A 239 3.03 -21.56 10.91
C LYS A 239 3.74 -20.71 9.86
N MET A 240 4.75 -19.96 10.27
CA MET A 240 5.70 -19.33 9.35
C MET A 240 6.72 -20.37 8.88
N GLU A 241 7.17 -20.30 7.63
CA GLU A 241 8.07 -21.33 7.02
C GLU A 241 9.48 -21.44 7.64
N ASN A 242 9.81 -20.58 8.61
CA ASN A 242 11.11 -20.58 9.28
C ASN A 242 11.04 -21.06 10.74
N GLU A 243 10.04 -21.88 11.11
CA GLU A 243 9.94 -22.53 12.42
C GLU A 243 10.09 -24.05 12.33
#